data_249984268f6139bffc11949fc604976f
#
_entry.id   249984268f6139bffc11949fc604976f
#
_cell.length_a   1.000
_cell.length_b   1.000
_cell.length_c   1.000
_cell.angle_alpha   90.00
_cell.angle_beta   90.00
_cell.angle_gamma   90.00
#
_symmetry.space_group_name_H-M   'P 1'
#
loop_
_entity.id
_entity.type
_entity.pdbx_description
1 polymer ?
#
loop_
_entity_poly.entity_id
_entity_poly.type
_entity_poly.pdbx_seq_one_letter_code
_entity_poly.pdbx_strand_id
1 'polypeptide(L)'
;MSLMVIMADEYPMDWFEFDKLCYSLAEKITNDNTKLDNILCIARGGLVIGRIMSDILGLPLHVMYTQRYKKGTKETYKSIMLTGITGTSLLGGNVLITDDITDEGITMKAVAEKVKDMDDVRNVKTAVLVHKPRSIFKPDYYAKITDKWIIFPYEVCEYNKLKALEDKKI
;
A
#
# COMPACT_ATOMS: atom_id res chain seq x y z
N MET A 1 -15.29 22.57 -12.48
CA MET A 1 -15.15 21.10 -12.40
C MET A 1 -14.39 20.67 -13.64
N SER A 2 -13.07 20.47 -13.55
CA SER A 2 -12.26 20.01 -14.70
C SER A 2 -12.60 18.53 -14.97
N LEU A 3 -13.05 18.23 -16.17
CA LEU A 3 -13.23 16.84 -16.60
C LEU A 3 -11.85 16.15 -16.57
N MET A 4 -11.73 15.08 -15.80
CA MET A 4 -10.55 14.24 -15.78
C MET A 4 -10.47 13.50 -17.12
N VAL A 5 -9.46 13.77 -17.94
CA VAL A 5 -9.21 13.02 -19.17
C VAL A 5 -8.55 11.71 -18.76
N ILE A 6 -9.29 10.59 -18.86
CA ILE A 6 -8.83 9.25 -18.51
C ILE A 6 -8.18 8.63 -19.75
N MET A 7 -6.94 8.15 -19.60
CA MET A 7 -6.27 7.37 -20.64
C MET A 7 -6.78 5.93 -20.65
N ALA A 8 -6.64 5.20 -21.79
CA ALA A 8 -7.22 3.86 -21.97
C ALA A 8 -6.80 2.83 -20.91
N ASP A 9 -5.62 3.00 -20.29
CA ASP A 9 -5.08 2.09 -19.27
C ASP A 9 -5.27 2.59 -17.83
N GLU A 10 -5.94 3.72 -17.62
CA GLU A 10 -6.19 4.30 -16.32
C GLU A 10 -7.52 3.81 -15.74
N TYR A 11 -7.52 3.59 -14.43
CA TYR A 11 -8.70 3.16 -13.69
C TYR A 11 -8.92 4.09 -12.48
N PRO A 12 -9.76 5.12 -12.63
CA PRO A 12 -10.14 5.96 -11.48
C PRO A 12 -11.06 5.18 -10.56
N MET A 13 -10.62 4.99 -9.34
CA MET A 13 -11.41 4.36 -8.27
C MET A 13 -12.14 5.44 -7.49
N ASP A 14 -13.42 5.29 -7.27
CA ASP A 14 -14.18 6.16 -6.38
C ASP A 14 -14.13 5.69 -4.91
N TRP A 15 -14.61 6.53 -3.98
CA TRP A 15 -14.64 6.20 -2.56
C TRP A 15 -15.54 5.02 -2.24
N PHE A 16 -16.60 4.80 -3.00
CA PHE A 16 -17.53 3.70 -2.78
C PHE A 16 -16.89 2.34 -3.13
N GLU A 17 -16.20 2.27 -4.26
CA GLU A 17 -15.45 1.07 -4.63
C GLU A 17 -14.29 0.82 -3.66
N PHE A 18 -13.57 1.88 -3.29
CA PHE A 18 -12.48 1.81 -2.31
C PHE A 18 -12.96 1.20 -0.99
N ASP A 19 -14.08 1.69 -0.45
CA ASP A 19 -14.68 1.19 0.78
C ASP A 19 -15.08 -0.29 0.67
N LYS A 20 -15.76 -0.67 -0.41
CA LYS A 20 -16.09 -2.09 -0.68
C LYS A 20 -14.87 -3.00 -0.70
N LEU A 21 -13.78 -2.56 -1.32
CA LEU A 21 -12.54 -3.34 -1.38
C LEU A 21 -11.89 -3.45 0.01
N CYS A 22 -11.97 -2.41 0.83
CA CYS A 22 -11.49 -2.45 2.22
C CYS A 22 -12.26 -3.51 3.04
N TYR A 23 -13.59 -3.54 2.97
CA TYR A 23 -14.39 -4.56 3.66
C TYR A 23 -14.10 -5.96 3.14
N SER A 24 -14.01 -6.15 1.83
CA SER A 24 -13.66 -7.44 1.24
C SER A 24 -12.28 -7.94 1.67
N LEU A 25 -11.32 -7.02 1.81
CA LEU A 25 -9.98 -7.35 2.31
C LEU A 25 -10.01 -7.74 3.78
N ALA A 26 -10.72 -6.98 4.60
CA ALA A 26 -10.88 -7.27 6.03
C ALA A 26 -11.56 -8.62 6.27
N GLU A 27 -12.58 -8.96 5.48
CA GLU A 27 -13.24 -10.27 5.52
C GLU A 27 -12.27 -11.42 5.21
N LYS A 28 -11.43 -11.28 4.17
CA LYS A 28 -10.41 -12.28 3.84
C LYS A 28 -9.41 -12.49 4.97
N ILE A 29 -8.96 -11.40 5.61
CA ILE A 29 -8.03 -11.43 6.73
C ILE A 29 -8.67 -12.14 7.93
N THR A 30 -9.92 -11.79 8.26
CA THR A 30 -10.65 -12.36 9.39
C THR A 30 -10.92 -13.86 9.19
N ASN A 31 -11.30 -14.26 7.98
CA ASN A 31 -11.61 -15.66 7.65
C ASN A 31 -10.39 -16.59 7.66
N ASP A 32 -9.17 -16.05 7.54
CA ASP A 32 -7.92 -16.84 7.65
C ASP A 32 -7.65 -17.31 9.10
N ASN A 33 -8.38 -16.76 10.08
CA ASN A 33 -8.21 -17.05 11.52
C ASN A 33 -6.76 -16.84 12.03
N THR A 34 -5.91 -16.15 11.30
CA THR A 34 -4.56 -15.80 11.74
C THR A 34 -4.67 -14.75 12.85
N LYS A 35 -4.15 -15.07 14.03
CA LYS A 35 -4.08 -14.07 15.11
C LYS A 35 -3.11 -12.97 14.68
N LEU A 36 -3.59 -11.73 14.68
CA LEU A 36 -2.82 -10.53 14.45
C LEU A 36 -2.78 -9.68 15.72
N ASP A 37 -1.67 -9.02 15.96
CA ASP A 37 -1.45 -8.21 17.15
C ASP A 37 -1.28 -6.72 16.80
N ASN A 38 -0.76 -6.40 15.61
CA ASN A 38 -0.48 -5.04 15.16
C ASN A 38 -0.66 -4.88 13.65
N ILE A 39 -0.94 -3.64 13.22
CA ILE A 39 -0.89 -3.23 11.81
C ILE A 39 0.29 -2.29 11.62
N LEU A 40 1.06 -2.51 10.57
CA LEU A 40 2.09 -1.60 10.08
C LEU A 40 1.71 -1.12 8.68
N CYS A 41 1.36 0.15 8.52
CA CYS A 41 1.09 0.70 7.21
C CYS A 41 2.34 1.34 6.58
N ILE A 42 2.47 1.16 5.27
CA ILE A 42 3.53 1.79 4.48
C ILE A 42 3.04 3.16 4.02
N ALA A 43 3.67 4.22 4.50
CA ALA A 43 3.34 5.57 4.09
C ALA A 43 3.99 5.88 2.72
N ARG A 44 3.27 6.61 1.85
CA ARG A 44 2.03 7.38 2.06
C ARG A 44 0.77 6.60 1.66
N GLY A 45 0.80 5.81 0.58
CA GLY A 45 -0.38 5.15 0.01
C GLY A 45 -1.12 4.27 1.04
N GLY A 46 -0.39 3.48 1.80
CA GLY A 46 -0.93 2.60 2.82
C GLY A 46 -1.58 3.28 4.05
N LEU A 47 -1.44 4.61 4.21
CA LEU A 47 -2.00 5.32 5.39
C LEU A 47 -3.52 5.20 5.46
N VAL A 48 -4.21 5.38 4.33
CA VAL A 48 -5.68 5.38 4.31
C VAL A 48 -6.21 3.98 4.61
N ILE A 49 -5.68 2.96 3.92
CA ILE A 49 -6.08 1.58 4.16
C ILE A 49 -5.65 1.10 5.55
N GLY A 50 -4.44 1.45 6.01
CA GLY A 50 -3.96 1.09 7.34
C GLY A 50 -4.89 1.61 8.44
N ARG A 51 -5.35 2.86 8.33
CA ARG A 51 -6.31 3.43 9.26
C ARG A 51 -7.64 2.65 9.25
N ILE A 52 -8.18 2.35 8.09
CA ILE A 52 -9.45 1.62 7.96
C ILE A 52 -9.31 0.20 8.51
N MET A 53 -8.23 -0.52 8.17
CA MET A 53 -7.98 -1.85 8.70
C MET A 53 -7.81 -1.86 10.22
N SER A 54 -7.15 -0.84 10.79
CA SER A 54 -6.99 -0.67 12.23
C SER A 54 -8.35 -0.56 12.92
N ASP A 55 -9.28 0.22 12.35
CA ASP A 55 -10.63 0.36 12.91
C ASP A 55 -11.46 -0.93 12.78
N ILE A 56 -11.45 -1.58 11.60
CA ILE A 56 -12.25 -2.79 11.38
C ILE A 56 -11.75 -3.97 12.21
N LEU A 57 -10.42 -4.15 12.30
CA LEU A 57 -9.81 -5.29 13.00
C LEU A 57 -9.56 -5.01 14.48
N GLY A 58 -9.74 -3.77 14.94
CA GLY A 58 -9.51 -3.38 16.33
C GLY A 58 -8.04 -3.49 16.76
N LEU A 59 -7.08 -3.26 15.84
CA LEU A 59 -5.65 -3.45 16.08
C LEU A 59 -4.88 -2.12 16.14
N PRO A 60 -3.83 -2.02 16.96
CA PRO A 60 -2.94 -0.86 16.99
C PRO A 60 -2.29 -0.59 15.63
N LEU A 61 -2.21 0.70 15.25
CA LEU A 61 -1.63 1.15 13.99
C LEU A 61 -0.22 1.71 14.18
N HIS A 62 0.68 1.22 13.34
CA HIS A 62 2.05 1.72 13.20
C HIS A 62 2.27 2.20 11.76
N VAL A 63 3.20 3.14 11.59
CA VAL A 63 3.53 3.75 10.30
C VAL A 63 5.01 3.62 10.03
N MET A 64 5.36 3.16 8.84
CA MET A 64 6.72 3.20 8.30
C MET A 64 6.74 4.01 7.02
N TYR A 65 7.67 4.97 6.92
CA TYR A 65 7.90 5.68 5.67
C TYR A 65 8.94 4.96 4.82
N THR A 66 8.66 4.88 3.52
CA THR A 66 9.60 4.33 2.54
C THR A 66 9.91 5.38 1.48
N GLN A 67 11.15 5.41 1.02
CA GLN A 67 11.55 6.27 -0.08
C GLN A 67 12.39 5.49 -1.09
N ARG A 68 11.97 5.55 -2.35
CA ARG A 68 12.74 4.98 -3.46
C ARG A 68 13.73 6.02 -4.00
N TYR A 69 14.99 5.64 -4.13
CA TYR A 69 16.00 6.49 -4.75
C TYR A 69 16.24 6.10 -6.21
N LYS A 70 16.11 7.08 -7.11
CA LYS A 70 16.57 6.96 -8.51
C LYS A 70 18.07 7.18 -8.53
N LYS A 71 18.85 6.24 -9.06
CA LYS A 71 20.28 6.41 -9.28
C LYS A 71 20.54 6.54 -10.79
N GLY A 72 20.85 7.77 -11.24
CA GLY A 72 21.22 8.08 -12.63
C GLY A 72 20.03 8.32 -13.57
N THR A 73 20.36 8.62 -14.83
CA THR A 73 19.45 9.01 -15.91
C THR A 73 18.64 7.87 -16.54
N LYS A 74 18.82 6.62 -16.10
CA LYS A 74 17.97 5.48 -16.45
C LYS A 74 17.17 5.06 -15.21
N GLU A 75 15.87 5.02 -15.35
CA GLU A 75 14.83 4.88 -14.30
C GLU A 75 14.87 3.54 -13.53
N THR A 76 16.00 3.13 -13.01
CA THR A 76 16.06 1.91 -12.19
C THR A 76 16.21 2.30 -10.72
N TYR A 77 15.18 2.03 -9.93
CA TYR A 77 15.25 2.19 -8.48
C TYR A 77 16.20 1.13 -7.90
N LYS A 78 17.38 1.54 -7.45
CA LYS A 78 18.40 0.60 -6.94
C LYS A 78 18.36 0.39 -5.43
N SER A 79 17.64 1.23 -4.68
CA SER A 79 17.55 1.08 -3.23
C SER A 79 16.25 1.68 -2.68
N ILE A 80 15.75 1.06 -1.62
CA ILE A 80 14.65 1.58 -0.82
C ILE A 80 15.24 1.97 0.53
N MET A 81 15.01 3.22 0.94
CA MET A 81 15.28 3.64 2.31
C MET A 81 14.03 3.34 3.14
N LEU A 82 14.22 2.59 4.22
CA LEU A 82 13.20 2.34 5.23
C LEU A 82 13.53 3.23 6.43
N THR A 83 12.55 4.02 6.85
CA THR A 83 12.70 4.89 8.02
C THR A 83 12.30 4.16 9.30
N GLY A 84 12.38 4.86 10.44
CA GLY A 84 11.87 4.36 11.71
C GLY A 84 10.38 4.08 11.67
N ILE A 85 9.94 3.22 12.58
CA ILE A 85 8.53 2.91 12.79
C ILE A 85 7.99 3.81 13.89
N THR A 86 6.82 4.42 13.66
CA THR A 86 6.11 5.27 14.62
C THR A 86 4.76 4.65 14.92
N GLY A 87 4.39 4.55 16.19
CA GLY A 87 3.10 4.00 16.63
C GLY A 87 2.84 4.31 18.11
N THR A 88 1.70 3.85 18.62
CA THR A 88 1.29 4.05 20.01
C THR A 88 1.93 3.06 21.00
N SER A 89 2.58 2.01 20.47
CA SER A 89 3.25 0.95 21.23
C SER A 89 4.51 0.50 20.48
N LEU A 90 5.26 -0.45 21.05
CA LEU A 90 6.31 -1.16 20.31
C LEU A 90 5.65 -2.09 19.27
N LEU A 91 6.20 -2.12 18.06
CA LEU A 91 5.81 -3.07 17.05
C LEU A 91 6.33 -4.46 17.42
N GLY A 92 5.44 -5.45 17.47
CA GLY A 92 5.83 -6.83 17.79
C GLY A 92 4.70 -7.82 17.58
N GLY A 93 4.95 -9.08 17.93
CA GLY A 93 3.95 -10.15 17.76
C GLY A 93 3.68 -10.50 16.31
N ASN A 94 2.43 -10.75 15.97
CA ASN A 94 2.01 -11.06 14.60
C ASN A 94 1.59 -9.75 13.91
N VAL A 95 2.35 -9.32 12.93
CA VAL A 95 2.20 -8.02 12.26
C VAL A 95 1.53 -8.17 10.91
N LEU A 96 0.49 -7.38 10.66
CA LEU A 96 -0.10 -7.19 9.33
C LEU A 96 0.51 -5.95 8.68
N ILE A 97 1.30 -6.13 7.64
CA ILE A 97 1.80 -5.01 6.83
C ILE A 97 0.75 -4.66 5.77
N THR A 98 0.37 -3.38 5.69
CA THR A 98 -0.64 -2.91 4.73
C THR A 98 -0.07 -1.83 3.81
N ASP A 99 -0.44 -1.91 2.52
CA ASP A 99 -0.24 -0.87 1.51
C ASP A 99 -1.47 -0.81 0.59
N ASP A 100 -1.59 0.22 -0.23
CA ASP A 100 -2.68 0.33 -1.19
C ASP A 100 -2.49 -0.60 -2.39
N ILE A 101 -1.27 -0.73 -2.89
CA ILE A 101 -0.97 -1.51 -4.08
C ILE A 101 0.40 -2.20 -4.01
N THR A 102 0.47 -3.42 -4.52
CA THR A 102 1.74 -4.02 -4.93
C THR A 102 1.87 -3.95 -6.45
N ASP A 103 2.59 -2.93 -6.95
CA ASP A 103 2.85 -2.75 -8.37
C ASP A 103 4.04 -3.61 -8.83
N GLU A 104 5.27 -3.17 -8.61
CA GLU A 104 6.47 -4.01 -8.82
C GLU A 104 6.72 -4.97 -7.65
N GLY A 105 6.17 -4.69 -6.48
CA GLY A 105 6.31 -5.50 -5.26
C GLY A 105 7.60 -5.28 -4.48
N ILE A 106 8.52 -4.44 -4.98
CA ILE A 106 9.85 -4.22 -4.37
C ILE A 106 9.71 -3.60 -2.96
N THR A 107 8.83 -2.63 -2.79
CA THR A 107 8.60 -1.96 -1.49
C THR A 107 8.07 -2.94 -0.46
N MET A 108 6.99 -3.66 -0.77
CA MET A 108 6.39 -4.61 0.14
C MET A 108 7.37 -5.71 0.54
N LYS A 109 8.15 -6.24 -0.42
CA LYS A 109 9.18 -7.22 -0.17
C LYS A 109 10.22 -6.72 0.84
N ALA A 110 10.80 -5.53 0.59
CA ALA A 110 11.83 -4.96 1.46
C ALA A 110 11.30 -4.67 2.87
N VAL A 111 10.07 -4.17 3.00
CA VAL A 111 9.45 -3.92 4.31
C VAL A 111 9.17 -5.23 5.03
N ALA A 112 8.62 -6.23 4.35
CA ALA A 112 8.34 -7.53 4.96
C ALA A 112 9.61 -8.23 5.45
N GLU A 113 10.70 -8.20 4.68
CA GLU A 113 12.00 -8.73 5.09
C GLU A 113 12.52 -7.99 6.33
N LYS A 114 12.52 -6.64 6.30
CA LYS A 114 12.99 -5.82 7.43
C LYS A 114 12.20 -6.07 8.72
N VAL A 115 10.88 -6.21 8.62
CA VAL A 115 10.01 -6.41 9.78
C VAL A 115 10.16 -7.85 10.33
N LYS A 116 10.37 -8.84 9.48
CA LYS A 116 10.65 -10.23 9.92
C LYS A 116 11.94 -10.36 10.73
N ASP A 117 12.92 -9.50 10.46
CA ASP A 117 14.22 -9.49 11.15
C ASP A 117 14.21 -8.77 12.50
N MET A 118 13.04 -8.25 12.93
CA MET A 118 12.91 -7.57 14.23
C MET A 118 12.68 -8.59 15.35
N ASP A 119 13.41 -8.47 16.45
CA ASP A 119 13.42 -9.42 17.55
C ASP A 119 12.04 -9.66 18.18
N ASP A 120 11.21 -8.61 18.27
CA ASP A 120 9.87 -8.69 18.89
C ASP A 120 8.78 -9.19 17.93
N VAL A 121 9.09 -9.38 16.63
CA VAL A 121 8.13 -9.83 15.61
C VAL A 121 8.15 -11.35 15.48
N ARG A 122 6.99 -11.98 15.68
CA ARG A 122 6.84 -13.45 15.58
C ARG A 122 6.45 -13.90 14.17
N ASN A 123 5.57 -13.17 13.54
CA ASN A 123 5.09 -13.49 12.20
C ASN A 123 4.68 -12.22 11.44
N VAL A 124 4.77 -12.27 10.12
CA VAL A 124 4.40 -11.18 9.22
C VAL A 124 3.40 -11.70 8.19
N LYS A 125 2.29 -11.00 8.07
CA LYS A 125 1.33 -11.12 6.98
C LYS A 125 1.27 -9.80 6.21
N THR A 126 0.88 -9.86 4.96
CA THR A 126 0.86 -8.70 4.05
C THR A 126 -0.49 -8.56 3.38
N ALA A 127 -1.01 -7.34 3.30
CA ALA A 127 -2.31 -7.04 2.72
C ALA A 127 -2.27 -5.78 1.86
N VAL A 128 -2.92 -5.83 0.69
CA VAL A 128 -3.09 -4.67 -0.21
C VAL A 128 -4.50 -4.65 -0.79
N LEU A 129 -4.98 -3.48 -1.19
CA LEU A 129 -6.23 -3.40 -1.94
C LEU A 129 -6.05 -3.96 -3.35
N VAL A 130 -4.97 -3.58 -4.02
CA VAL A 130 -4.72 -3.97 -5.41
C VAL A 130 -3.39 -4.69 -5.55
N HIS A 131 -3.43 -5.85 -6.18
CA HIS A 131 -2.25 -6.61 -6.56
C HIS A 131 -2.09 -6.60 -8.08
N LYS A 132 -0.91 -6.25 -8.57
CA LYS A 132 -0.57 -6.33 -9.99
C LYS A 132 0.08 -7.67 -10.32
N PRO A 133 -0.36 -8.39 -11.38
CA PRO A 133 0.21 -9.69 -11.77
C PRO A 133 1.72 -9.66 -12.03
N ARG A 134 2.25 -8.50 -12.46
CA ARG A 134 3.69 -8.29 -12.71
C ARG A 134 4.54 -8.15 -11.45
N SER A 135 3.91 -8.03 -10.28
CA SER A 135 4.61 -7.86 -9.00
C SER A 135 5.50 -9.06 -8.69
N ILE A 136 6.76 -8.81 -8.31
CA ILE A 136 7.70 -9.85 -7.85
C ILE A 136 7.37 -10.36 -6.44
N PHE A 137 6.42 -9.72 -5.75
CA PHE A 137 5.97 -10.09 -4.41
C PHE A 137 4.47 -10.30 -4.42
N LYS A 138 4.03 -11.49 -4.08
CA LYS A 138 2.60 -11.80 -3.92
C LYS A 138 2.21 -11.57 -2.45
N PRO A 139 1.32 -10.61 -2.14
CA PRO A 139 0.84 -10.41 -0.78
C PRO A 139 -0.02 -11.60 -0.32
N ASP A 140 -0.10 -11.80 1.00
CA ASP A 140 -0.97 -12.85 1.59
C ASP A 140 -2.44 -12.56 1.30
N TYR A 141 -2.85 -11.30 1.39
CA TYR A 141 -4.22 -10.86 1.13
C TYR A 141 -4.26 -9.71 0.13
N TYR A 142 -5.21 -9.77 -0.78
CA TYR A 142 -5.52 -8.69 -1.72
C TYR A 142 -7.00 -8.71 -2.10
N ALA A 143 -7.58 -7.52 -2.32
CA ALA A 143 -8.99 -7.41 -2.69
C ALA A 143 -9.20 -7.55 -4.20
N LYS A 144 -8.35 -6.93 -5.01
CA LYS A 144 -8.48 -6.86 -6.48
C LYS A 144 -7.16 -7.18 -7.18
N ILE A 145 -7.25 -7.81 -8.37
CA ILE A 145 -6.13 -7.98 -9.31
C ILE A 145 -6.42 -7.18 -10.57
N THR A 146 -5.47 -6.37 -11.02
CA THR A 146 -5.56 -5.66 -12.29
C THR A 146 -4.19 -5.12 -12.73
N ASP A 147 -3.97 -5.03 -14.04
CA ASP A 147 -2.78 -4.37 -14.62
C ASP A 147 -2.99 -2.89 -14.89
N LYS A 148 -4.24 -2.40 -14.79
CA LYS A 148 -4.56 -0.99 -15.05
C LYS A 148 -3.87 -0.05 -14.07
N TRP A 149 -3.54 1.15 -14.51
CA TRP A 149 -3.07 2.21 -13.64
C TRP A 149 -4.20 2.70 -12.74
N ILE A 150 -4.11 2.42 -11.44
CA ILE A 150 -5.13 2.84 -10.47
C ILE A 150 -4.89 4.27 -10.05
N ILE A 151 -5.94 5.07 -10.07
CA ILE A 151 -5.98 6.41 -9.48
C ILE A 151 -6.86 6.30 -8.25
N PHE A 152 -6.25 6.19 -7.08
CA PHE A 152 -7.00 6.09 -5.84
C PHE A 152 -7.72 7.40 -5.52
N PRO A 153 -8.87 7.38 -4.81
CA PRO A 153 -9.68 8.57 -4.58
C PRO A 153 -8.96 9.67 -3.77
N TYR A 154 -7.96 9.31 -2.97
CA TYR A 154 -7.11 10.25 -2.23
C TYR A 154 -5.92 10.78 -3.05
N GLU A 155 -5.62 10.21 -4.21
CA GLU A 155 -4.51 10.62 -5.10
C GLU A 155 -4.95 11.58 -6.21
N VAL A 156 -6.24 11.83 -6.37
CA VAL A 156 -6.80 12.65 -7.47
C VAL A 156 -6.15 14.03 -7.57
N CYS A 157 -5.83 14.66 -6.45
CA CYS A 157 -5.16 15.97 -6.43
C CYS A 157 -3.72 15.88 -6.97
N GLU A 158 -2.96 14.86 -6.59
CA GLU A 158 -1.59 14.64 -7.07
C GLU A 158 -1.59 14.29 -8.56
N TYR A 159 -2.48 13.39 -8.97
CA TYR A 159 -2.68 13.00 -10.37
C TYR A 159 -2.99 14.21 -11.27
N ASN A 160 -3.96 15.05 -10.91
CA ASN A 160 -4.33 16.24 -11.68
C ASN A 160 -3.17 17.23 -11.78
N LYS A 161 -2.37 17.39 -10.71
CA LYS A 161 -1.19 18.25 -10.72
C LYS A 161 -0.13 17.73 -11.69
N LEU A 162 0.13 16.43 -11.73
CA LEU A 162 1.10 15.81 -12.63
C LEU A 162 0.67 15.98 -14.09
N LYS A 163 -0.59 15.68 -14.41
CA LYS A 163 -1.13 15.91 -15.77
C LYS A 163 -1.01 17.37 -16.23
N ALA A 164 -1.35 18.32 -15.39
CA ALA A 164 -1.23 19.74 -15.73
C ALA A 164 0.23 20.20 -15.97
N LEU A 165 1.21 19.47 -15.43
CA LEU A 165 2.64 19.72 -15.69
C LEU A 165 3.11 19.09 -17.01
N GLU A 166 2.53 17.96 -17.41
CA GLU A 166 2.79 17.30 -18.69
C GLU A 166 2.26 18.13 -19.85
N ASP A 167 1.01 18.62 -19.75
CA ASP A 167 0.36 19.46 -20.76
C ASP A 167 1.10 20.79 -21.02
N LYS A 168 1.88 21.29 -20.05
CA LYS A 168 2.70 22.50 -20.19
C LYS A 168 4.06 22.29 -20.86
N LYS A 169 4.44 21.05 -21.09
CA LYS A 169 5.74 20.70 -21.74
C LYS A 169 5.60 20.46 -23.24
N ILE A 170 4.39 20.53 -23.78
CA ILE A 170 4.07 20.45 -25.21
C ILE A 170 3.87 21.89 -25.72
#